data_7486fe853e864a00c5b447d9c2476bf3
#
_entry.id   7486fe853e864a00c5b447d9c2476bf3
#
_cell.length_a   1.000
_cell.length_b   1.000
_cell.length_c   1.000
_cell.angle_alpha   90.00
_cell.angle_beta   90.00
_cell.angle_gamma   90.00
#
_symmetry.space_group_name_H-M   'P 1'
#
loop_
_entity.id
_entity.type
_entity.pdbx_description
1 polymer ?
#
loop_
_entity_poly.entity_id
_entity_poly.type
_entity_poly.pdbx_seq_one_letter_code
_entity_poly.pdbx_strand_id
1 'polypeptide(L)'
;PISPIETVPVKLKPGMDGPRVKQWPLTEEKIKALEEICAELEKEGKISKIGPENPYNTPIFAIKKKNSDRWRKXVDFRELNKRTQDFWEVQLGIPHPGGLRKRKSVTVLDVGDAYFSIPLDEDFRKYTAFTIPSKNNETPGIRYQYNVLPQGWKGSPAIFQSSMTKILEPFRKQNPDIVIYQYIDDLYVESDLEIGQHRTKIEELRQHLLRWGLFTPDQKHQKEPPFHWMGYELHPDKWTVQPIVLPEKDSWTVNDIQKLVGKLNWASQIYAGIKVKQLCKLLRGTKALTEVVPLTKEAELE
;
A
#
# COMPACT_ATOMS: atom_id res chain seq x y z
N PRO A 1 -3.00 -8.38 -17.19
CA PRO A 1 -3.03 -9.84 -17.13
C PRO A 1 -2.83 -10.33 -15.70
N ILE A 2 -3.23 -11.57 -15.47
CA ILE A 2 -3.09 -12.18 -14.16
C ILE A 2 -1.82 -13.03 -14.17
N SER A 3 -1.00 -12.86 -13.12
CA SER A 3 0.25 -13.59 -13.04
C SER A 3 0.02 -15.10 -12.94
N PRO A 4 0.86 -15.90 -13.59
CA PRO A 4 0.78 -17.35 -13.43
C PRO A 4 1.43 -17.87 -12.16
N ILE A 5 1.80 -16.99 -11.25
CA ILE A 5 2.46 -17.42 -10.04
C ILE A 5 1.54 -18.29 -9.16
N GLU A 6 2.15 -19.21 -8.43
CA GLU A 6 1.41 -20.09 -7.55
C GLU A 6 0.72 -19.31 -6.45
N THR A 7 -0.55 -19.63 -6.19
CA THR A 7 -1.31 -18.91 -5.16
C THR A 7 -0.82 -19.26 -3.76
N VAL A 8 -0.99 -18.31 -2.85
CA VAL A 8 -0.67 -18.50 -1.44
C VAL A 8 -1.92 -19.04 -0.73
N PRO A 9 -1.84 -20.18 -0.06
CA PRO A 9 -3.02 -20.69 0.65
C PRO A 9 -3.46 -19.73 1.75
N VAL A 10 -4.76 -19.54 1.86
CA VAL A 10 -5.34 -18.63 2.85
C VAL A 10 -6.48 -19.33 3.56
N LYS A 11 -6.64 -19.03 4.84
CA LYS A 11 -7.74 -19.59 5.63
C LYS A 11 -8.41 -18.51 6.44
N LEU A 12 -9.67 -18.77 6.79
CA LEU A 12 -10.32 -17.96 7.80
C LEU A 12 -9.77 -18.32 9.18
N LYS A 13 -10.00 -17.45 10.14
CA LYS A 13 -9.60 -17.74 11.52
C LYS A 13 -10.34 -18.99 12.01
N PRO A 14 -9.73 -19.75 12.92
CA PRO A 14 -10.37 -20.99 13.39
C PRO A 14 -11.77 -20.73 13.95
N GLY A 15 -12.72 -21.60 13.58
CA GLY A 15 -14.07 -21.51 14.05
C GLY A 15 -14.92 -20.44 13.40
N MET A 16 -14.41 -19.73 12.43
CA MET A 16 -15.17 -18.68 11.76
C MET A 16 -15.59 -19.09 10.36
N ASP A 17 -16.76 -18.62 9.95
CA ASP A 17 -17.26 -18.80 8.59
C ASP A 17 -17.10 -17.47 7.84
N GLY A 18 -17.42 -17.47 6.54
CA GLY A 18 -17.32 -16.28 5.72
C GLY A 18 -18.36 -15.23 6.06
N PRO A 19 -18.21 -14.04 5.54
CA PRO A 19 -19.12 -12.94 5.85
C PRO A 19 -20.47 -13.10 5.13
N ARG A 20 -21.54 -12.67 5.78
CA ARG A 20 -22.88 -12.69 5.21
C ARG A 20 -23.53 -11.34 5.47
N VAL A 21 -22.92 -10.29 4.92
CA VAL A 21 -23.38 -8.93 5.16
C VAL A 21 -24.28 -8.48 4.02
N LYS A 22 -25.46 -8.01 4.38
CA LYS A 22 -26.46 -7.64 3.39
C LYS A 22 -26.03 -6.42 2.59
N GLN A 23 -26.28 -6.44 1.29
CA GLN A 23 -26.03 -5.30 0.42
C GLN A 23 -27.12 -4.27 0.62
N TRP A 24 -26.73 -3.04 0.90
CA TRP A 24 -27.71 -1.97 1.02
C TRP A 24 -28.13 -1.46 -0.37
N PRO A 25 -29.30 -0.83 -0.46
CA PRO A 25 -29.75 -0.31 -1.75
C PRO A 25 -28.83 0.75 -2.30
N LEU A 26 -28.73 0.78 -3.61
CA LEU A 26 -27.92 1.77 -4.32
C LEU A 26 -28.79 2.50 -5.33
N THR A 27 -28.40 3.75 -5.65
CA THR A 27 -29.09 4.49 -6.66
C THR A 27 -28.90 3.86 -8.04
N GLU A 28 -29.82 4.14 -8.94
CA GLU A 28 -29.73 3.58 -10.29
C GLU A 28 -28.43 3.99 -10.98
N GLU A 29 -28.00 5.23 -10.74
CA GLU A 29 -26.75 5.71 -11.34
C GLU A 29 -25.55 4.90 -10.86
N LYS A 30 -25.51 4.60 -9.56
CA LYS A 30 -24.40 3.83 -9.01
C LYS A 30 -24.45 2.38 -9.48
N ILE A 31 -25.66 1.82 -9.58
CA ILE A 31 -25.79 0.44 -10.05
C ILE A 31 -25.27 0.36 -11.49
N LYS A 32 -25.63 1.30 -12.33
CA LYS A 32 -25.16 1.29 -13.70
C LYS A 32 -23.65 1.40 -13.78
N ALA A 33 -23.08 2.26 -12.96
CA ALA A 33 -21.62 2.43 -12.94
C ALA A 33 -20.94 1.13 -12.49
N LEU A 34 -21.48 0.48 -11.45
CA LEU A 34 -20.89 -0.76 -10.95
C LEU A 34 -21.04 -1.88 -11.96
N GLU A 35 -22.16 -1.92 -12.69
CA GLU A 35 -22.32 -2.93 -13.74
C GLU A 35 -21.24 -2.80 -14.80
N GLU A 36 -20.94 -1.56 -15.20
CA GLU A 36 -19.90 -1.34 -16.21
C GLU A 36 -18.52 -1.72 -15.68
N ILE A 37 -18.22 -1.32 -14.45
CA ILE A 37 -16.93 -1.64 -13.85
C ILE A 37 -16.75 -3.15 -13.73
N CYS A 38 -17.79 -3.83 -13.26
CA CYS A 38 -17.69 -5.28 -13.06
C CYS A 38 -17.65 -6.03 -14.37
N ALA A 39 -18.33 -5.54 -15.40
CA ALA A 39 -18.24 -6.17 -16.72
C ALA A 39 -16.80 -6.13 -17.23
N GLU A 40 -16.12 -5.02 -17.01
CA GLU A 40 -14.73 -4.92 -17.44
C GLU A 40 -13.83 -5.83 -16.61
N LEU A 41 -14.05 -5.87 -15.30
CA LEU A 41 -13.25 -6.76 -14.45
C LEU A 41 -13.48 -8.22 -14.82
N GLU A 42 -14.72 -8.58 -15.12
CA GLU A 42 -15.03 -9.95 -15.53
C GLU A 42 -14.34 -10.28 -16.85
N LYS A 43 -14.36 -9.35 -17.79
CA LYS A 43 -13.71 -9.56 -19.08
C LYS A 43 -12.23 -9.80 -18.91
N GLU A 44 -11.61 -9.13 -17.92
CA GLU A 44 -10.19 -9.29 -17.66
C GLU A 44 -9.89 -10.51 -16.79
N GLY A 45 -10.90 -11.26 -16.38
CA GLY A 45 -10.71 -12.46 -15.57
C GLY A 45 -10.51 -12.19 -14.09
N LYS A 46 -10.66 -10.95 -13.66
CA LYS A 46 -10.38 -10.58 -12.26
C LYS A 46 -11.51 -10.94 -11.33
N ILE A 47 -12.73 -11.02 -11.84
CA ILE A 47 -13.87 -11.52 -11.07
C ILE A 47 -14.64 -12.50 -11.96
N SER A 48 -15.44 -13.36 -11.31
CA SER A 48 -16.28 -14.32 -12.02
C SER A 48 -17.68 -14.32 -11.42
N LYS A 49 -18.69 -14.57 -12.26
CA LYS A 49 -20.05 -14.71 -11.76
C LYS A 49 -20.18 -15.99 -10.95
N ILE A 50 -21.02 -15.94 -9.94
CA ILE A 50 -21.25 -17.07 -9.07
C ILE A 50 -22.73 -17.33 -8.96
N GLY A 51 -23.07 -18.54 -8.54
CA GLY A 51 -24.46 -18.99 -8.43
C GLY A 51 -24.97 -18.93 -7.00
N PRO A 52 -26.22 -19.41 -6.82
CA PRO A 52 -26.88 -19.33 -5.52
C PRO A 52 -26.31 -20.25 -4.46
N GLU A 53 -25.45 -21.19 -4.84
CA GLU A 53 -24.83 -22.09 -3.86
C GLU A 53 -23.88 -21.35 -2.93
N ASN A 54 -23.43 -20.15 -3.29
CA ASN A 54 -22.52 -19.35 -2.46
C ASN A 54 -23.37 -18.49 -1.51
N PRO A 55 -23.28 -18.72 -0.20
CA PRO A 55 -24.11 -17.96 0.75
C PRO A 55 -23.47 -16.69 1.26
N TYR A 56 -22.25 -16.39 0.85
CA TYR A 56 -21.50 -15.28 1.43
C TYR A 56 -21.79 -13.99 0.70
N ASN A 57 -21.58 -12.88 1.40
CA ASN A 57 -21.73 -11.57 0.76
C ASN A 57 -21.00 -10.50 1.53
N THR A 58 -20.40 -9.58 0.77
CA THR A 58 -19.76 -8.37 1.28
C THR A 58 -20.36 -7.20 0.54
N PRO A 59 -20.71 -6.11 1.25
CA PRO A 59 -21.34 -4.97 0.56
C PRO A 59 -20.35 -4.22 -0.32
N ILE A 60 -20.88 -3.66 -1.40
CA ILE A 60 -20.10 -2.80 -2.27
C ILE A 60 -20.76 -1.44 -2.35
N PHE A 61 -19.99 -0.47 -2.77
CA PHE A 61 -20.49 0.88 -2.95
C PHE A 61 -19.67 1.56 -4.04
N ALA A 62 -20.14 2.71 -4.47
CA ALA A 62 -19.47 3.47 -5.52
C ALA A 62 -19.28 4.91 -5.07
N ILE A 63 -18.10 5.43 -5.32
CA ILE A 63 -17.80 6.84 -5.04
C ILE A 63 -17.22 7.46 -6.29
N LYS A 64 -17.42 8.75 -6.45
CA LYS A 64 -16.84 9.45 -7.58
C LYS A 64 -15.40 9.85 -7.24
N LYS A 65 -14.53 9.72 -8.21
CA LYS A 65 -13.16 10.20 -8.06
C LYS A 65 -13.18 11.72 -7.98
N LYS A 66 -12.28 12.27 -7.19
CA LYS A 66 -12.16 13.70 -7.00
C LYS A 66 -11.90 14.38 -8.34
N ASN A 67 -12.69 15.43 -8.63
CA ASN A 67 -12.56 16.22 -9.85
C ASN A 67 -12.75 15.38 -11.12
N SER A 68 -13.63 14.37 -11.05
CA SER A 68 -13.87 13.49 -12.19
C SER A 68 -15.31 13.02 -12.18
N ASP A 69 -15.80 12.64 -13.35
CA ASP A 69 -17.12 12.02 -13.50
C ASP A 69 -17.03 10.50 -13.38
N ARG A 70 -15.83 9.98 -13.20
CA ARG A 70 -15.64 8.54 -13.12
C ARG A 70 -16.01 7.99 -11.76
N TRP A 71 -16.70 6.86 -11.76
CA TRP A 71 -17.04 6.16 -10.55
C TRP A 71 -15.95 5.16 -10.18
N ARG A 72 -15.79 4.97 -8.88
CA ARG A 72 -14.84 4.00 -8.34
C ARG A 72 -15.57 3.03 -7.44
N LYS A 73 -15.22 1.77 -7.56
CA LYS A 73 -15.84 0.72 -6.78
C LYS A 73 -15.06 0.48 -5.50
N UNK A 74 -15.69 0.20 -4.31
CA UNK A 74 -15.18 -0.02 -3.24
C UNK A 74 -15.84 -1.07 -2.76
N VAL A 75 -15.17 -1.78 -2.05
CA VAL A 75 -15.74 -2.93 -1.36
C VAL A 75 -15.49 -2.81 0.14
N ASP A 76 -16.54 -3.07 0.93
CA ASP A 76 -16.43 -2.95 2.39
C ASP A 76 -16.02 -4.30 2.98
N PHE A 77 -14.73 -4.57 3.02
CA PHE A 77 -14.21 -5.85 3.50
C PHE A 77 -14.03 -5.91 5.02
N ARG A 78 -14.61 -4.98 5.77
CA ARG A 78 -14.39 -4.97 7.22
C ARG A 78 -14.74 -6.33 7.86
N GLU A 79 -15.88 -6.92 7.47
CA GLU A 79 -16.29 -8.17 8.08
C GLU A 79 -15.42 -9.34 7.64
N LEU A 80 -15.09 -9.40 6.35
CA LEU A 80 -14.18 -10.46 5.89
C LEU A 80 -12.81 -10.30 6.56
N ASN A 81 -12.34 -9.06 6.70
CA ASN A 81 -11.05 -8.84 7.33
C ASN A 81 -11.02 -9.35 8.76
N LYS A 82 -12.09 -9.14 9.50
CA LYS A 82 -12.16 -9.67 10.88
C LYS A 82 -12.04 -11.19 10.91
N ARG A 83 -12.52 -11.87 9.88
CA ARG A 83 -12.59 -13.32 9.84
C ARG A 83 -11.43 -13.97 9.12
N THR A 84 -10.55 -13.16 8.51
CA THR A 84 -9.39 -13.67 7.79
C THR A 84 -8.24 -13.91 8.75
N GLN A 85 -7.48 -14.97 8.50
CA GLN A 85 -6.29 -15.26 9.32
C GLN A 85 -5.37 -14.07 9.41
N ASP A 86 -4.54 -14.05 10.43
CA ASP A 86 -3.49 -13.05 10.50
C ASP A 86 -2.33 -13.44 9.61
N PHE A 87 -1.64 -12.43 9.11
CA PHE A 87 -0.45 -12.64 8.27
C PHE A 87 0.75 -12.07 8.98
N TRP A 88 1.91 -12.68 8.74
CA TRP A 88 3.13 -12.13 9.28
C TRP A 88 3.33 -10.73 8.70
N GLU A 89 3.63 -9.78 9.57
CA GLU A 89 3.79 -8.40 9.13
C GLU A 89 4.90 -8.30 8.11
N VAL A 90 4.58 -7.69 6.99
CA VAL A 90 5.51 -7.57 5.89
C VAL A 90 6.52 -6.49 6.13
N GLN A 91 6.10 -5.42 6.81
CA GLN A 91 6.99 -4.30 7.08
C GLN A 91 6.99 -4.00 8.56
N LEU A 92 8.04 -4.47 9.23
CA LEU A 92 8.18 -4.28 10.66
C LEU A 92 8.68 -2.90 11.02
N GLY A 93 9.05 -2.11 10.01
CA GLY A 93 9.54 -0.77 10.24
C GLY A 93 9.91 -0.11 8.94
N ILE A 94 10.29 1.15 9.03
CA ILE A 94 10.70 1.91 7.86
C ILE A 94 12.15 1.57 7.54
N PRO A 95 12.46 1.15 6.31
CA PRO A 95 13.86 0.88 5.96
C PRO A 95 14.72 2.12 6.20
N HIS A 96 15.84 1.92 6.85
CA HIS A 96 16.73 3.02 7.20
C HIS A 96 17.55 3.43 5.98
N PRO A 97 17.67 4.74 5.69
CA PRO A 97 18.48 5.16 4.54
C PRO A 97 19.93 4.72 4.64
N GLY A 98 20.45 4.54 5.85
CA GLY A 98 21.79 4.01 6.04
C GLY A 98 21.94 2.59 5.56
N GLY A 99 20.83 1.85 5.50
CA GLY A 99 20.82 0.51 4.94
C GLY A 99 20.73 0.52 3.43
N LEU A 100 20.42 1.67 2.86
CA LEU A 100 20.44 1.89 1.43
C LEU A 100 21.79 2.53 1.11
N ARG A 101 22.69 1.76 0.58
CA ARG A 101 23.99 2.33 0.22
C ARG A 101 23.81 3.40 -0.82
N LYS A 102 24.75 4.34 -0.83
CA LYS A 102 24.81 5.30 -1.92
C LYS A 102 25.08 4.52 -3.20
N ARG A 103 24.14 4.59 -4.13
CA ARG A 103 24.28 3.93 -5.40
C ARG A 103 24.35 4.95 -6.51
N LYS A 104 25.08 4.60 -7.56
CA LYS A 104 25.27 5.49 -8.67
C LYS A 104 23.97 5.74 -9.42
N SER A 105 23.16 4.71 -9.58
CA SER A 105 21.92 4.81 -10.34
C SER A 105 20.75 4.23 -9.57
N VAL A 106 19.62 4.93 -9.59
CA VAL A 106 18.40 4.49 -8.91
C VAL A 106 17.21 4.73 -9.83
N THR A 107 16.35 3.74 -9.94
CA THR A 107 15.10 3.87 -10.68
C THR A 107 13.96 3.36 -9.81
N VAL A 108 12.82 4.03 -9.86
CA VAL A 108 11.62 3.57 -9.18
C VAL A 108 10.64 3.06 -10.23
N LEU A 109 10.24 1.81 -10.08
CA LEU A 109 9.25 1.19 -10.95
C LEU A 109 7.94 1.03 -10.20
N ASP A 110 6.87 1.59 -10.75
CA ASP A 110 5.52 1.48 -10.21
C ASP A 110 4.85 0.28 -10.87
N VAL A 111 4.42 -0.68 -10.06
CA VAL A 111 3.74 -1.87 -10.60
C VAL A 111 2.25 -1.56 -10.75
N GLY A 112 1.79 -1.47 -11.97
CA GLY A 112 0.39 -1.14 -12.26
C GLY A 112 -0.55 -2.27 -11.86
N ASP A 113 -1.70 -1.92 -11.29
CA ASP A 113 -2.71 -2.88 -10.86
C ASP A 113 -2.09 -4.01 -10.05
N ALA A 114 -1.27 -3.63 -9.09
CA ALA A 114 -0.44 -4.59 -8.37
C ALA A 114 -1.25 -5.77 -7.82
N TYR A 115 -2.26 -5.47 -6.98
CA TYR A 115 -3.03 -6.55 -6.37
C TYR A 115 -3.82 -7.33 -7.41
N PHE A 116 -4.39 -6.64 -8.39
CA PHE A 116 -5.21 -7.30 -9.40
C PHE A 116 -4.40 -8.15 -10.36
N SER A 117 -3.08 -8.11 -10.25
CA SER A 117 -2.23 -8.97 -11.08
C SER A 117 -1.92 -10.31 -10.42
N ILE A 118 -2.22 -10.47 -9.13
CA ILE A 118 -1.85 -11.67 -8.37
C ILE A 118 -3.09 -12.51 -8.11
N PRO A 119 -3.07 -13.80 -8.46
CA PRO A 119 -4.24 -14.65 -8.25
C PRO A 119 -4.48 -14.94 -6.78
N LEU A 120 -5.75 -15.06 -6.42
CA LEU A 120 -6.17 -15.40 -5.07
C LEU A 120 -6.37 -16.90 -4.96
N ASP A 121 -6.00 -17.47 -3.83
CA ASP A 121 -6.21 -18.88 -3.52
C ASP A 121 -7.63 -19.30 -3.89
N GLU A 122 -7.74 -20.32 -4.73
CA GLU A 122 -9.04 -20.70 -5.28
C GLU A 122 -10.03 -21.06 -4.20
N ASP A 123 -9.60 -21.76 -3.16
CA ASP A 123 -10.49 -22.18 -2.10
C ASP A 123 -11.01 -21.01 -1.26
N PHE A 124 -10.36 -19.87 -1.33
CA PHE A 124 -10.76 -18.69 -0.55
C PHE A 124 -11.67 -17.75 -1.35
N ARG A 125 -11.72 -17.90 -2.66
CA ARG A 125 -12.43 -16.91 -3.51
C ARG A 125 -13.90 -16.77 -3.12
N LYS A 126 -14.54 -17.86 -2.71
CA LYS A 126 -15.97 -17.81 -2.37
C LYS A 126 -16.27 -16.82 -1.26
N TYR A 127 -15.32 -16.55 -0.37
CA TYR A 127 -15.54 -15.62 0.73
C TYR A 127 -15.51 -14.15 0.30
N THR A 128 -15.07 -13.88 -0.93
CA THR A 128 -15.03 -12.50 -1.44
C THR A 128 -16.29 -12.13 -2.22
N ALA A 129 -17.32 -12.95 -2.16
CA ALA A 129 -18.54 -12.75 -2.93
C ALA A 129 -19.19 -11.40 -2.63
N PHE A 130 -19.73 -10.79 -3.66
CA PHE A 130 -20.48 -9.54 -3.52
C PHE A 130 -21.61 -9.51 -4.54
N THR A 131 -22.48 -8.51 -4.39
CA THR A 131 -23.69 -8.43 -5.19
C THR A 131 -23.88 -7.00 -5.71
N ILE A 132 -24.16 -6.88 -7.00
CA ILE A 132 -24.66 -5.61 -7.54
C ILE A 132 -26.18 -5.70 -7.43
N PRO A 133 -26.81 -4.87 -6.59
CA PRO A 133 -28.27 -4.99 -6.42
C PRO A 133 -29.02 -4.48 -7.65
N SER A 134 -30.23 -4.96 -7.82
CA SER A 134 -31.10 -4.42 -8.86
C SER A 134 -31.78 -3.15 -8.38
N LYS A 135 -32.31 -2.39 -9.32
CA LYS A 135 -33.03 -1.17 -8.98
C LYS A 135 -34.15 -1.51 -8.01
N ASN A 136 -34.19 -0.83 -6.87
CA ASN A 136 -35.19 -1.03 -5.82
C ASN A 136 -35.25 -2.48 -5.35
N ASN A 137 -34.21 -3.26 -5.58
CA ASN A 137 -34.15 -4.68 -5.19
C ASN A 137 -35.32 -5.47 -5.78
N GLU A 138 -35.75 -5.11 -6.97
CA GLU A 138 -36.91 -5.76 -7.60
C GLU A 138 -36.58 -7.14 -8.13
N THR A 139 -35.34 -7.40 -8.48
CA THR A 139 -34.90 -8.71 -8.96
C THR A 139 -33.63 -9.10 -8.21
N PRO A 140 -33.25 -10.38 -8.29
CA PRO A 140 -31.98 -10.77 -7.69
C PRO A 140 -30.83 -10.00 -8.34
N GLY A 141 -29.86 -9.62 -7.52
CA GLY A 141 -28.70 -8.91 -8.02
C GLY A 141 -27.75 -9.81 -8.79
N ILE A 142 -26.75 -9.20 -9.37
CA ILE A 142 -25.70 -9.93 -10.08
C ILE A 142 -24.61 -10.27 -9.07
N ARG A 143 -24.22 -11.53 -9.00
CA ARG A 143 -23.29 -12.01 -7.99
C ARG A 143 -21.94 -12.34 -8.62
N TYR A 144 -20.87 -11.94 -7.93
CA TYR A 144 -19.48 -12.16 -8.36
C TYR A 144 -18.63 -12.58 -7.20
N GLN A 145 -17.48 -13.16 -7.52
CA GLN A 145 -16.40 -13.37 -6.56
C GLN A 145 -15.09 -12.96 -7.20
N TYR A 146 -14.08 -12.68 -6.38
CA TYR A 146 -12.76 -12.28 -6.86
C TYR A 146 -11.91 -13.47 -7.20
N ASN A 147 -11.15 -13.36 -8.29
CA ASN A 147 -10.13 -14.33 -8.68
C ASN A 147 -8.72 -13.84 -8.36
N VAL A 148 -8.60 -12.56 -7.99
CA VAL A 148 -7.32 -11.91 -7.72
C VAL A 148 -7.39 -11.22 -6.36
N LEU A 149 -6.24 -10.74 -5.87
CA LEU A 149 -6.20 -10.06 -4.58
C LEU A 149 -7.05 -8.81 -4.61
N PRO A 150 -8.09 -8.71 -3.79
CA PRO A 150 -8.94 -7.52 -3.84
C PRO A 150 -8.34 -6.35 -3.09
N GLN A 151 -8.63 -5.15 -3.59
CA GLN A 151 -8.26 -3.94 -2.87
C GLN A 151 -9.04 -3.87 -1.56
N GLY A 152 -8.34 -3.56 -0.48
CA GLY A 152 -8.96 -3.42 0.83
C GLY A 152 -9.09 -4.68 1.63
N TRP A 153 -8.74 -5.82 1.07
CA TRP A 153 -8.72 -7.06 1.83
C TRP A 153 -7.44 -7.17 2.65
N LYS A 154 -7.57 -7.68 3.87
CA LYS A 154 -6.49 -7.80 4.83
C LYS A 154 -5.26 -8.51 4.27
N GLY A 155 -5.48 -9.56 3.46
CA GLY A 155 -4.37 -10.39 2.98
C GLY A 155 -3.65 -9.85 1.76
N SER A 156 -4.21 -8.84 1.09
CA SER A 156 -3.62 -8.40 -0.18
C SER A 156 -2.21 -7.86 -0.06
N PRO A 157 -1.90 -6.99 0.92
CA PRO A 157 -0.52 -6.49 1.00
C PRO A 157 0.52 -7.59 1.26
N ALA A 158 0.24 -8.47 2.23
CA ALA A 158 1.20 -9.52 2.59
C ALA A 158 1.41 -10.51 1.45
N ILE A 159 0.33 -10.92 0.82
CA ILE A 159 0.43 -11.90 -0.26
C ILE A 159 1.10 -11.27 -1.47
N PHE A 160 0.80 -10.01 -1.77
CA PHE A 160 1.46 -9.34 -2.88
C PHE A 160 2.97 -9.27 -2.65
N GLN A 161 3.39 -8.87 -1.45
CA GLN A 161 4.82 -8.76 -1.18
C GLN A 161 5.51 -10.11 -1.29
N SER A 162 4.90 -11.13 -0.72
CA SER A 162 5.45 -12.48 -0.79
C SER A 162 5.54 -12.96 -2.23
N SER A 163 4.51 -12.71 -3.01
CA SER A 163 4.48 -13.13 -4.41
C SER A 163 5.55 -12.39 -5.22
N MET A 164 5.68 -11.09 -4.99
CA MET A 164 6.70 -10.30 -5.68
C MET A 164 8.09 -10.81 -5.33
N THR A 165 8.33 -11.15 -4.07
CA THR A 165 9.62 -11.67 -3.65
C THR A 165 9.95 -12.96 -4.42
N LYS A 166 8.97 -13.84 -4.58
CA LYS A 166 9.19 -15.07 -5.35
C LYS A 166 9.46 -14.76 -6.82
N ILE A 167 8.71 -13.82 -7.38
CA ILE A 167 8.89 -13.48 -8.79
C ILE A 167 10.27 -12.88 -9.02
N LEU A 168 10.76 -12.08 -8.08
CA LEU A 168 12.06 -11.41 -8.23
C LEU A 168 13.24 -12.32 -7.97
N GLU A 169 13.04 -13.46 -7.31
CA GLU A 169 14.15 -14.30 -6.87
C GLU A 169 15.10 -14.69 -8.01
N PRO A 170 14.61 -15.18 -9.15
CA PRO A 170 15.56 -15.55 -10.21
C PRO A 170 16.36 -14.36 -10.74
N PHE A 171 15.70 -13.21 -10.85
CA PHE A 171 16.39 -12.02 -11.33
C PHE A 171 17.47 -11.59 -10.34
N ARG A 172 17.16 -11.63 -9.04
CA ARG A 172 18.12 -11.27 -8.01
C ARG A 172 19.34 -12.18 -8.03
N LYS A 173 19.11 -13.48 -8.24
CA LYS A 173 20.22 -14.42 -8.28
C LYS A 173 21.13 -14.19 -9.48
N GLN A 174 20.56 -13.81 -10.62
CA GLN A 174 21.34 -13.57 -11.82
C GLN A 174 22.00 -12.20 -11.83
N ASN A 175 21.55 -11.29 -10.97
CA ASN A 175 22.06 -9.93 -10.94
C ASN A 175 22.37 -9.52 -9.50
N PRO A 176 23.38 -10.16 -8.89
CA PRO A 176 23.65 -9.91 -7.45
C PRO A 176 24.14 -8.49 -7.15
N ASP A 177 24.58 -7.77 -8.17
CA ASP A 177 25.04 -6.39 -8.01
C ASP A 177 23.89 -5.38 -8.07
N ILE A 178 22.66 -5.84 -8.30
CA ILE A 178 21.50 -4.96 -8.34
C ILE A 178 20.71 -5.16 -7.05
N VAL A 179 20.33 -4.05 -6.43
CA VAL A 179 19.56 -4.08 -5.18
C VAL A 179 18.14 -3.62 -5.48
N ILE A 180 17.17 -4.42 -5.07
CA ILE A 180 15.75 -4.11 -5.30
C ILE A 180 15.05 -4.07 -3.94
N TYR A 181 14.47 -2.91 -3.62
CA TYR A 181 13.65 -2.76 -2.41
C TYR A 181 12.19 -2.72 -2.81
N GLN A 182 11.38 -3.53 -2.12
CA GLN A 182 9.96 -3.61 -2.34
C GLN A 182 9.22 -2.75 -1.32
N TYR A 183 8.44 -1.80 -1.80
CA TYR A 183 7.61 -0.99 -0.91
C TYR A 183 6.24 -0.80 -1.54
N ILE A 184 5.26 -1.50 -1.00
CA ILE A 184 3.88 -1.47 -1.49
C ILE A 184 3.87 -1.77 -2.99
N ASP A 185 3.48 -0.81 -3.84
CA ASP A 185 3.41 -1.00 -5.29
C ASP A 185 4.70 -0.62 -6.00
N ASP A 186 5.71 -0.16 -5.28
CA ASP A 186 6.91 0.38 -5.91
C ASP A 186 8.10 -0.54 -5.72
N LEU A 187 8.94 -0.58 -6.74
CA LEU A 187 10.24 -1.24 -6.67
C LEU A 187 11.31 -0.17 -6.82
N TYR A 188 12.21 -0.09 -5.85
CA TYR A 188 13.36 0.82 -5.90
C TYR A 188 14.55 -0.01 -6.34
N VAL A 189 15.03 0.25 -7.56
CA VAL A 189 16.08 -0.55 -8.18
C VAL A 189 17.36 0.27 -8.23
N GLU A 190 18.41 -0.24 -7.59
CA GLU A 190 19.64 0.50 -7.40
C GLU A 190 20.82 -0.30 -7.89
N SER A 191 21.80 0.39 -8.48
CA SER A 191 23.02 -0.25 -8.89
C SER A 191 24.15 0.79 -8.95
N ASP A 192 25.39 0.28 -9.04
CA ASP A 192 26.55 1.13 -9.24
C ASP A 192 26.98 1.15 -10.69
N LEU A 193 26.12 0.65 -11.58
CA LEU A 193 26.41 0.65 -13.00
C LEU A 193 26.27 2.06 -13.59
N GLU A 194 26.95 2.30 -14.69
CA GLU A 194 26.70 3.52 -15.46
C GLU A 194 25.26 3.55 -15.91
N ILE A 195 24.75 4.76 -16.15
CA ILE A 195 23.32 4.93 -16.41
C ILE A 195 22.84 4.10 -17.59
N GLY A 196 23.65 3.97 -18.64
CA GLY A 196 23.27 3.15 -19.79
C GLY A 196 23.13 1.68 -19.44
N GLN A 197 24.10 1.16 -18.70
CA GLN A 197 24.06 -0.24 -18.27
C GLN A 197 22.92 -0.43 -17.27
N HIS A 198 22.70 0.54 -16.40
CA HIS A 198 21.61 0.46 -15.43
C HIS A 198 20.27 0.37 -16.14
N ARG A 199 20.07 1.22 -17.15
CA ARG A 199 18.81 1.22 -17.90
C ARG A 199 18.59 -0.10 -18.64
N THR A 200 19.66 -0.72 -19.12
CA THR A 200 19.55 -2.03 -19.74
C THR A 200 19.06 -3.06 -18.73
N LYS A 201 19.60 -3.02 -17.50
CA LYS A 201 19.14 -3.93 -16.46
C LYS A 201 17.71 -3.64 -16.04
N ILE A 202 17.31 -2.38 -16.01
CA ILE A 202 15.93 -2.03 -15.73
C ILE A 202 15.01 -2.65 -16.78
N GLU A 203 15.40 -2.57 -18.04
CA GLU A 203 14.57 -3.15 -19.09
C GLU A 203 14.52 -4.67 -18.99
N GLU A 204 15.63 -5.32 -18.63
CA GLU A 204 15.63 -6.75 -18.39
C GLU A 204 14.68 -7.10 -17.25
N LEU A 205 14.69 -6.32 -16.19
CA LEU A 205 13.78 -6.54 -15.07
C LEU A 205 12.33 -6.35 -15.49
N ARG A 206 12.06 -5.31 -16.27
CA ARG A 206 10.71 -5.06 -16.74
C ARG A 206 10.20 -6.23 -17.58
N GLN A 207 11.05 -6.81 -18.44
CA GLN A 207 10.65 -7.96 -19.23
C GLN A 207 10.44 -9.18 -18.35
N HIS A 208 11.27 -9.37 -17.34
CA HIS A 208 11.08 -10.44 -16.38
C HIS A 208 9.72 -10.31 -15.67
N LEU A 209 9.41 -9.11 -15.20
CA LEU A 209 8.13 -8.87 -14.53
C LEU A 209 6.96 -9.06 -15.47
N LEU A 210 7.10 -8.64 -16.71
CA LEU A 210 6.02 -8.79 -17.68
C LEU A 210 5.73 -10.27 -17.96
N ARG A 211 6.76 -11.10 -18.00
CA ARG A 211 6.54 -12.53 -18.16
C ARG A 211 5.73 -13.12 -17.03
N TRP A 212 5.77 -12.48 -15.86
CA TRP A 212 4.97 -12.90 -14.71
C TRP A 212 3.68 -12.09 -14.56
N GLY A 213 3.29 -11.37 -15.62
CA GLY A 213 2.02 -10.67 -15.63
C GLY A 213 2.01 -9.31 -14.93
N LEU A 214 3.18 -8.77 -14.63
CA LEU A 214 3.26 -7.50 -13.91
C LEU A 214 3.70 -6.38 -14.86
N PHE A 215 2.87 -5.35 -14.97
CA PHE A 215 3.16 -4.20 -15.79
C PHE A 215 3.96 -3.17 -15.04
N THR A 216 4.92 -2.57 -15.73
CA THR A 216 5.71 -1.48 -15.18
C THR A 216 5.86 -0.40 -16.26
N PRO A 217 6.10 0.86 -15.86
CA PRO A 217 6.22 1.92 -16.87
C PRO A 217 7.52 1.83 -17.64
N ASP A 218 7.46 2.25 -18.90
CA ASP A 218 8.68 2.31 -19.70
C ASP A 218 9.52 3.50 -19.24
N GLN A 219 10.71 3.64 -19.85
CA GLN A 219 11.67 4.65 -19.40
C GLN A 219 11.08 6.05 -19.35
N LYS A 220 10.19 6.37 -20.28
CA LYS A 220 9.62 7.70 -20.39
C LYS A 220 8.81 8.09 -19.15
N HIS A 221 8.21 7.11 -18.47
CA HIS A 221 7.31 7.38 -17.33
C HIS A 221 7.89 6.93 -16.00
N GLN A 222 9.14 6.50 -15.98
CA GLN A 222 9.76 6.08 -14.72
C GLN A 222 10.18 7.30 -13.92
N LYS A 223 10.20 7.14 -12.59
CA LYS A 223 10.59 8.22 -11.70
C LYS A 223 12.11 8.28 -11.56
N GLU A 224 12.62 9.49 -11.46
CA GLU A 224 14.05 9.74 -11.32
C GLU A 224 14.32 10.62 -10.11
N PRO A 225 15.58 10.62 -9.62
CA PRO A 225 15.92 11.43 -8.45
C PRO A 225 15.70 12.92 -8.70
N PRO A 226 15.47 13.72 -7.65
CA PRO A 226 15.33 13.27 -6.27
C PRO A 226 13.96 12.68 -5.99
N PHE A 227 13.93 11.66 -5.13
CA PHE A 227 12.68 11.00 -4.77
C PHE A 227 12.28 11.39 -3.35
N HIS A 228 10.98 11.46 -3.11
CA HIS A 228 10.45 11.62 -1.76
C HIS A 228 9.79 10.30 -1.36
N TRP A 229 10.35 9.67 -0.33
CA TRP A 229 9.95 8.33 0.03
C TRP A 229 10.01 8.16 1.54
N MET A 230 8.86 7.84 2.16
CA MET A 230 8.77 7.57 3.59
C MET A 230 9.47 8.64 4.45
N GLY A 231 9.28 9.91 4.08
CA GLY A 231 9.87 11.01 4.80
C GLY A 231 11.30 11.32 4.46
N TYR A 232 11.85 10.60 3.50
CA TYR A 232 13.23 10.81 3.06
C TYR A 232 13.27 11.42 1.68
N GLU A 233 14.29 12.24 1.46
CA GLU A 233 14.61 12.76 0.14
C GLU A 233 15.78 11.93 -0.38
N LEU A 234 15.50 11.11 -1.39
CA LEU A 234 16.50 10.17 -1.89
C LEU A 234 17.29 10.78 -3.05
N HIS A 235 18.56 10.98 -2.82
CA HIS A 235 19.52 11.42 -3.84
C HIS A 235 20.53 10.29 -3.99
N PRO A 236 20.73 9.75 -5.19
CA PRO A 236 21.66 8.62 -5.35
C PRO A 236 23.06 8.89 -4.86
N ASP A 237 23.52 10.15 -4.96
CA ASP A 237 24.87 10.51 -4.55
C ASP A 237 24.96 10.94 -3.09
N LYS A 238 23.83 11.14 -2.43
CA LYS A 238 23.86 11.55 -1.02
C LYS A 238 22.50 11.30 -0.39
N TRP A 239 22.33 10.19 0.23
CA TRP A 239 21.06 9.84 0.88
C TRP A 239 20.80 10.77 2.05
N THR A 240 19.91 11.73 1.87
CA THR A 240 19.63 12.71 2.90
C THR A 240 18.16 12.68 3.29
N VAL A 241 17.89 13.11 4.50
CA VAL A 241 16.53 13.19 5.03
C VAL A 241 15.97 14.57 4.65
N GLN A 242 14.66 14.62 4.42
CA GLN A 242 14.01 15.91 4.20
C GLN A 242 14.27 16.80 5.41
N PRO A 243 14.62 18.07 5.18
CA PRO A 243 14.99 18.92 6.30
C PRO A 243 13.90 19.01 7.36
N ILE A 244 14.31 19.01 8.61
CA ILE A 244 13.43 19.23 9.72
C ILE A 244 13.34 20.72 9.93
N VAL A 245 12.13 21.25 9.82
CA VAL A 245 11.91 22.66 10.02
C VAL A 245 11.31 22.87 11.40
N LEU A 246 12.02 23.58 12.25
CA LEU A 246 11.54 23.89 13.58
C LEU A 246 10.70 25.16 13.52
N PRO A 247 9.48 25.13 14.00
CA PRO A 247 8.67 26.34 14.00
C PRO A 247 9.24 27.36 14.96
N GLU A 248 9.17 28.63 14.57
CA GLU A 248 9.57 29.71 15.44
C GLU A 248 8.33 30.29 16.08
N LYS A 249 8.24 30.12 17.37
CA LYS A 249 7.06 30.54 18.11
C LYS A 249 7.45 31.26 19.40
N ASP A 250 6.70 32.32 19.74
CA ASP A 250 6.89 33.00 21.00
C ASP A 250 6.20 32.25 22.12
N SER A 251 5.17 31.49 21.76
CA SER A 251 4.34 30.82 22.76
C SER A 251 4.09 29.40 22.30
N TRP A 252 4.31 28.44 23.18
CA TRP A 252 4.16 27.01 22.85
C TRP A 252 3.03 26.40 23.65
N THR A 253 2.10 25.75 22.94
CA THR A 253 1.04 25.00 23.60
C THR A 253 1.48 23.54 23.78
N VAL A 254 0.70 22.81 24.59
CA VAL A 254 0.94 21.38 24.77
C VAL A 254 0.93 20.66 23.43
N ASN A 255 -0.04 21.01 22.58
CA ASN A 255 -0.12 20.38 21.26
C ASN A 255 1.11 20.66 20.43
N ASP A 256 1.61 21.89 20.44
CA ASP A 256 2.82 22.24 19.69
C ASP A 256 4.01 21.40 20.14
N ILE A 257 4.16 21.23 21.46
CA ILE A 257 5.30 20.48 22.00
C ILE A 257 5.16 19.00 21.67
N GLN A 258 3.94 18.46 21.74
CA GLN A 258 3.73 17.06 21.41
C GLN A 258 4.10 16.76 19.94
N LYS A 259 3.70 17.67 19.04
CA LYS A 259 4.05 17.50 17.63
C LYS A 259 5.57 17.56 17.43
N LEU A 260 6.21 18.50 18.10
CA LEU A 260 7.66 18.66 17.97
C LEU A 260 8.39 17.44 18.53
N VAL A 261 7.96 16.95 19.70
CA VAL A 261 8.59 15.79 20.31
C VAL A 261 8.49 14.57 19.38
N GLY A 262 7.30 14.36 18.80
CA GLY A 262 7.13 13.24 17.89
C GLY A 262 8.04 13.34 16.69
N LYS A 263 8.13 14.52 16.10
CA LYS A 263 8.96 14.75 14.94
C LYS A 263 10.45 14.57 15.26
N LEU A 264 10.89 15.11 16.40
CA LEU A 264 12.29 15.00 16.79
C LEU A 264 12.64 13.58 17.21
N ASN A 265 11.70 12.88 17.84
CA ASN A 265 11.94 11.50 18.23
C ASN A 265 12.15 10.62 17.00
N TRP A 266 11.34 10.84 15.96
CA TRP A 266 11.53 10.15 14.69
C TRP A 266 12.90 10.47 14.11
N ALA A 267 13.29 11.75 14.14
CA ALA A 267 14.55 12.17 13.55
C ALA A 267 15.76 11.66 14.33
N SER A 268 15.59 11.35 15.61
CA SER A 268 16.70 10.85 16.43
C SER A 268 17.20 9.50 15.96
N GLN A 269 16.38 8.77 15.20
CA GLN A 269 16.82 7.51 14.63
C GLN A 269 17.86 7.70 13.52
N ILE A 270 17.94 8.89 12.98
CA ILE A 270 18.77 9.20 11.83
C ILE A 270 19.92 10.13 12.22
N TYR A 271 19.61 11.16 12.98
CA TYR A 271 20.59 12.13 13.45
C TYR A 271 20.96 11.82 14.88
N ALA A 272 22.22 11.43 15.10
CA ALA A 272 22.70 11.20 16.43
C ALA A 272 22.77 12.53 17.19
N GLY A 273 22.49 12.49 18.46
CA GLY A 273 22.59 13.69 19.28
C GLY A 273 21.30 14.44 19.50
N ILE A 274 20.23 14.07 18.79
CA ILE A 274 18.93 14.69 19.07
C ILE A 274 18.38 14.12 20.37
N LYS A 275 18.02 15.01 21.27
CA LYS A 275 17.42 14.63 22.55
C LYS A 275 16.12 15.37 22.73
N VAL A 276 15.15 14.70 23.32
CA VAL A 276 13.84 15.31 23.59
C VAL A 276 13.45 15.22 25.05
N LYS A 277 14.39 14.84 25.91
CA LYS A 277 14.10 14.61 27.31
C LYS A 277 13.53 15.83 28.00
N GLN A 278 14.13 17.00 27.78
CA GLN A 278 13.68 18.21 28.44
C GLN A 278 12.33 18.68 27.88
N LEU A 279 12.12 18.49 26.59
CA LEU A 279 10.82 18.83 26.00
C LEU A 279 9.73 17.91 26.52
N CYS A 280 10.02 16.62 26.68
CA CYS A 280 9.05 15.70 27.25
C CYS A 280 8.69 16.06 28.67
N LYS A 281 9.67 16.56 29.45
CA LYS A 281 9.40 16.98 30.82
C LYS A 281 8.36 18.07 30.88
N LEU A 282 8.30 18.93 29.89
CA LEU A 282 7.33 20.04 29.89
C LEU A 282 5.91 19.54 29.78
N LEU A 283 5.69 18.32 29.29
CA LEU A 283 4.37 17.76 29.08
C LEU A 283 3.80 17.09 30.34
N ARG A 284 4.63 16.91 31.37
CA ARG A 284 4.17 16.28 32.60
C ARG A 284 3.11 17.14 33.29
N GLY A 285 1.99 16.52 33.63
CA GLY A 285 0.94 17.18 34.34
C GLY A 285 0.07 18.13 33.52
N THR A 286 0.36 18.25 32.22
CA THR A 286 -0.48 19.07 31.36
C THR A 286 -1.72 18.31 30.98
N LYS A 287 -2.84 19.02 30.75
CA LYS A 287 -4.10 18.34 30.46
C LYS A 287 -4.76 18.80 29.16
N ALA A 288 -4.72 20.09 28.86
CA ALA A 288 -5.39 20.60 27.67
C ALA A 288 -4.39 20.84 26.55
N LEU A 289 -4.75 20.45 25.32
CA LEU A 289 -3.87 20.65 24.18
C LEU A 289 -3.58 22.11 23.89
N THR A 290 -4.48 23.00 24.32
CA THR A 290 -4.30 24.44 24.09
C THR A 290 -3.58 25.12 25.23
N GLU A 291 -3.22 24.40 26.28
CA GLU A 291 -2.53 25.01 27.43
C GLU A 291 -1.16 25.51 26.97
N VAL A 292 -0.85 26.77 27.33
CA VAL A 292 0.45 27.33 27.00
C VAL A 292 1.46 26.90 28.06
N VAL A 293 2.61 26.45 27.58
CA VAL A 293 3.66 25.92 28.45
C VAL A 293 4.91 26.79 28.33
N PRO A 294 5.41 27.32 29.46
CA PRO A 294 6.67 28.07 29.38
C PRO A 294 7.83 27.13 29.17
N LEU A 295 8.72 27.49 28.24
CA LEU A 295 9.90 26.72 27.98
C LEU A 295 10.96 26.98 29.05
N THR A 296 11.57 25.89 29.52
CA THR A 296 12.73 26.03 30.37
C THR A 296 13.95 26.31 29.50
N LYS A 297 15.01 26.82 30.13
CA LYS A 297 16.26 27.02 29.41
C LYS A 297 16.77 25.73 28.79
N GLU A 298 16.65 24.66 29.56
CA GLU A 298 17.14 23.35 29.07
C GLU A 298 16.37 22.93 27.82
N ALA A 299 15.05 23.15 27.80
CA ALA A 299 14.25 22.77 26.67
C ALA A 299 14.58 23.65 25.45
N GLU A 300 14.81 24.93 25.64
CA GLU A 300 15.16 25.81 24.55
C GLU A 300 16.47 25.39 23.89
N LEU A 301 17.43 24.93 24.69
CA LEU A 301 18.72 24.53 24.18
C LEU A 301 18.68 23.15 23.54
N GLU A 302 17.70 22.35 23.89
CA GLU A 302 17.61 20.98 23.38
C GLU A 302 17.31 20.95 21.90
#